data_741957bab8fe835d88807bcbdb878136
#
_entry.id   741957bab8fe835d88807bcbdb878136
#
_cell.length_a   1.000
_cell.length_b   1.000
_cell.length_c   1.000
_cell.angle_alpha   90.00
_cell.angle_beta   90.00
_cell.angle_gamma   90.00
#
_symmetry.space_group_name_H-M   'P 1'
#
loop_
_entity.id
_entity.type
_entity.pdbx_description
1 polymer ?
#
loop_
_entity_poly.entity_id
_entity_poly.type
_entity_poly.pdbx_seq_one_letter_code
_entity_poly.pdbx_strand_id
1 'polypeptide(L)'
;MSNIGSYEERCKTFNWKISEDELGYKKGDVINIGEYCTDRICRMGKGEKLALIWQGHSNEIKKYTFNEMKVLTNTIANYLQKLNLTSGDRICLFMDKVPELYFGFLGILKMGGIAQPLFSAFGGESLFTRLDNAKTKAIITQRKHLKKIRPILKDLPSLEYIIVVDD
;
A
#
# COMPACT_ATOMS: atom_id res chain seq x y z
N MET A 1 15.48 10.78 -21.14
CA MET A 1 14.27 11.27 -21.86
C MET A 1 13.14 11.34 -20.87
N SER A 2 12.34 12.40 -20.88
CA SER A 2 11.16 12.53 -20.02
C SER A 2 10.07 11.54 -20.48
N ASN A 3 9.42 10.86 -19.53
CA ASN A 3 8.30 9.97 -19.83
C ASN A 3 7.06 10.71 -20.34
N ILE A 4 7.04 12.03 -20.19
CA ILE A 4 5.90 12.89 -20.51
C ILE A 4 6.10 13.57 -21.88
N GLY A 5 7.32 13.55 -22.43
CA GLY A 5 7.70 14.33 -23.59
C GLY A 5 7.86 15.83 -23.23
N SER A 6 7.47 16.74 -24.12
CA SER A 6 7.43 18.16 -23.84
C SER A 6 6.25 18.50 -22.92
N TYR A 7 6.53 19.11 -21.76
CA TYR A 7 5.50 19.55 -20.82
C TYR A 7 4.54 20.56 -21.46
N GLU A 8 5.09 21.49 -22.23
CA GLU A 8 4.33 22.57 -22.89
C GLU A 8 3.33 22.01 -23.93
N GLU A 9 3.76 21.00 -24.71
CA GLU A 9 2.87 20.32 -25.66
C GLU A 9 1.81 19.50 -24.95
N ARG A 10 2.17 18.80 -23.88
CA ARG A 10 1.22 18.03 -23.07
C ARG A 10 0.17 18.94 -22.42
N CYS A 11 0.54 20.08 -21.89
CA CYS A 11 -0.42 21.03 -21.32
C CYS A 11 -1.44 21.52 -22.35
N LYS A 12 -1.04 21.68 -23.61
CA LYS A 12 -1.94 22.13 -24.68
C LYS A 12 -2.87 21.03 -25.20
N THR A 13 -2.40 19.77 -25.16
CA THR A 13 -3.13 18.63 -25.78
C THR A 13 -3.82 17.73 -24.76
N PHE A 14 -3.54 17.88 -23.46
CA PHE A 14 -4.10 17.03 -22.42
C PHE A 14 -5.60 17.19 -22.33
N ASN A 15 -6.29 16.05 -22.26
CA ASN A 15 -7.66 15.93 -21.78
C ASN A 15 -7.82 14.60 -21.04
N TRP A 16 -8.84 14.51 -20.19
CA TRP A 16 -9.08 13.32 -19.37
C TRP A 16 -9.32 12.05 -20.17
N LYS A 17 -9.87 12.19 -21.39
CA LYS A 17 -10.11 11.06 -22.28
C LYS A 17 -8.82 10.31 -22.64
N ILE A 18 -7.70 11.03 -22.80
CA ILE A 18 -6.38 10.40 -23.03
C ILE A 18 -6.00 9.49 -21.85
N SER A 19 -6.18 9.97 -20.63
CA SER A 19 -5.87 9.16 -19.43
C SER A 19 -6.84 8.00 -19.26
N GLU A 20 -8.12 8.18 -19.54
CA GLU A 20 -9.11 7.10 -19.54
C GLU A 20 -8.73 6.00 -20.54
N ASP A 21 -8.36 6.37 -21.75
CA ASP A 21 -7.97 5.42 -22.81
C ASP A 21 -6.66 4.72 -22.46
N GLU A 22 -5.65 5.43 -21.93
CA GLU A 22 -4.39 4.85 -21.46
C GLU A 22 -4.60 3.86 -20.33
N LEU A 23 -5.53 4.12 -19.43
CA LEU A 23 -5.88 3.24 -18.32
C LEU A 23 -6.83 2.11 -18.74
N GLY A 24 -7.49 2.23 -19.89
CA GLY A 24 -8.59 1.35 -20.30
C GLY A 24 -9.84 1.54 -19.45
N TYR A 25 -10.00 2.72 -18.84
CA TYR A 25 -11.10 3.05 -17.96
C TYR A 25 -12.31 3.55 -18.76
N LYS A 26 -13.49 3.09 -18.37
CA LYS A 26 -14.77 3.61 -18.86
C LYS A 26 -15.52 4.23 -17.70
N LYS A 27 -16.24 5.32 -17.96
CA LYS A 27 -17.05 5.98 -16.94
C LYS A 27 -18.01 5.00 -16.29
N GLY A 28 -17.90 4.84 -14.99
CA GLY A 28 -18.69 3.89 -14.18
C GLY A 28 -17.95 2.61 -13.81
N ASP A 29 -16.75 2.37 -14.34
CA ASP A 29 -15.92 1.25 -13.91
C ASP A 29 -15.44 1.43 -12.46
N VAL A 30 -15.31 0.34 -11.75
CA VAL A 30 -14.65 0.30 -10.44
C VAL A 30 -13.16 0.15 -10.65
N ILE A 31 -12.38 1.09 -10.13
CA ILE A 31 -10.92 1.05 -10.20
C ILE A 31 -10.35 0.45 -8.90
N ASN A 32 -9.60 -0.64 -9.03
CA ASN A 32 -8.77 -1.16 -7.96
C ASN A 32 -7.32 -0.69 -8.19
N ILE A 33 -6.88 0.30 -7.41
CA ILE A 33 -5.55 0.92 -7.56
C ILE A 33 -4.43 -0.12 -7.37
N GLY A 34 -4.56 -1.04 -6.41
CA GLY A 34 -3.58 -2.09 -6.18
C GLY A 34 -3.40 -3.00 -7.40
N GLU A 35 -4.50 -3.36 -8.05
CA GLU A 35 -4.50 -4.15 -9.30
C GLU A 35 -3.91 -3.35 -10.46
N TYR A 36 -4.30 -2.09 -10.63
CA TYR A 36 -3.81 -1.23 -11.70
C TYR A 36 -2.30 -0.98 -11.61
N CYS A 37 -1.75 -0.86 -10.40
CA CYS A 37 -0.32 -0.63 -10.18
C CYS A 37 0.53 -1.90 -10.33
N THR A 38 -0.05 -3.08 -10.36
CA THR A 38 0.70 -4.35 -10.38
C THR A 38 0.23 -5.27 -11.48
N ASP A 39 -0.95 -5.90 -11.35
CA ASP A 39 -1.43 -6.94 -12.27
C ASP A 39 -1.66 -6.40 -13.68
N ARG A 40 -2.24 -5.21 -13.81
CA ARG A 40 -2.42 -4.56 -15.11
C ARG A 40 -1.08 -4.37 -15.83
N ILE A 41 -0.03 -3.93 -15.13
CA ILE A 41 1.30 -3.74 -15.71
C ILE A 41 1.87 -5.07 -16.22
N CYS A 42 1.66 -6.16 -15.47
CA CYS A 42 2.05 -7.51 -15.90
C CYS A 42 1.29 -7.94 -17.17
N ARG A 43 -0.05 -7.69 -17.23
CA ARG A 43 -0.85 -7.99 -18.43
C ARG A 43 -0.41 -7.19 -19.67
N MET A 44 0.18 -6.01 -19.48
CA MET A 44 0.78 -5.21 -20.55
C MET A 44 2.14 -5.75 -21.04
N GLY A 45 2.57 -6.95 -20.59
CA GLY A 45 3.85 -7.54 -20.95
C GLY A 45 5.07 -6.90 -20.28
N LYS A 46 4.85 -6.11 -19.22
CA LYS A 46 5.92 -5.38 -18.51
C LYS A 46 6.29 -6.03 -17.15
N GLY A 47 5.88 -7.27 -16.94
CA GLY A 47 6.04 -7.97 -15.65
C GLY A 47 7.51 -8.10 -15.20
N GLU A 48 8.45 -8.26 -16.13
CA GLU A 48 9.87 -8.36 -15.83
C GLU A 48 10.59 -7.01 -15.59
N LYS A 49 9.91 -5.88 -15.80
CA LYS A 49 10.49 -4.58 -15.49
C LYS A 49 10.56 -4.37 -13.98
N LEU A 50 11.59 -3.64 -13.54
CA LEU A 50 11.72 -3.23 -12.15
C LEU A 50 10.58 -2.28 -11.77
N ALA A 51 9.87 -2.65 -10.70
CA ALA A 51 8.79 -1.86 -10.10
C ALA A 51 9.25 -1.09 -8.87
N LEU A 52 10.14 -1.69 -8.07
CA LEU A 52 10.66 -1.10 -6.84
C LEU A 52 12.16 -1.37 -6.72
N ILE A 53 12.93 -0.33 -6.44
CA ILE A 53 14.31 -0.43 -5.99
C ILE A 53 14.34 0.21 -4.60
N TRP A 54 14.70 -0.59 -3.61
CA TRP A 54 14.81 -0.16 -2.23
C TRP A 54 16.27 -0.20 -1.80
N GLN A 55 16.72 0.85 -1.12
CA GLN A 55 18.03 0.93 -0.51
C GLN A 55 17.87 1.10 1.00
N GLY A 56 18.43 0.19 1.76
CA GLY A 56 18.44 0.20 3.21
C GLY A 56 19.52 1.13 3.79
N HIS A 57 19.49 1.28 5.11
CA HIS A 57 20.41 2.16 5.84
C HIS A 57 21.88 1.71 5.73
N SER A 58 22.12 0.41 5.63
CA SER A 58 23.46 -0.18 5.47
C SER A 58 23.87 -0.34 4.00
N ASN A 59 23.25 0.41 3.10
CA ASN A 59 23.46 0.39 1.65
C ASN A 59 23.07 -0.94 0.98
N GLU A 60 22.36 -1.84 1.65
CA GLU A 60 21.76 -2.99 1.00
C GLU A 60 20.73 -2.57 -0.04
N ILE A 61 20.71 -3.22 -1.19
CA ILE A 61 19.79 -2.93 -2.28
C ILE A 61 18.90 -4.15 -2.53
N LYS A 62 17.59 -3.94 -2.49
CA LYS A 62 16.59 -4.93 -2.94
C LYS A 62 15.87 -4.41 -4.16
N LYS A 63 15.64 -5.28 -5.12
CA LYS A 63 14.97 -4.96 -6.38
C LYS A 63 13.80 -5.92 -6.56
N TYR A 64 12.67 -5.38 -6.99
CA TYR A 64 11.46 -6.15 -7.23
C TYR A 64 10.90 -5.80 -8.59
N THR A 65 10.58 -6.82 -9.38
CA THR A 65 9.87 -6.70 -10.65
C THR A 65 8.36 -6.50 -10.42
N PHE A 66 7.61 -6.13 -11.44
CA PHE A 66 6.16 -6.07 -11.36
C PHE A 66 5.53 -7.46 -11.11
N ASN A 67 6.11 -8.53 -11.64
CA ASN A 67 5.65 -9.90 -11.36
C ASN A 67 5.82 -10.24 -9.87
N GLU A 68 6.96 -9.93 -9.26
CA GLU A 68 7.18 -10.13 -7.83
C GLU A 68 6.25 -9.26 -6.98
N MET A 69 6.08 -7.98 -7.34
CA MET A 69 5.14 -7.08 -6.67
C MET A 69 3.70 -7.62 -6.73
N LYS A 70 3.29 -8.14 -7.88
CA LYS A 70 1.97 -8.79 -8.04
C LYS A 70 1.80 -9.95 -7.05
N VAL A 71 2.78 -10.86 -6.99
CA VAL A 71 2.72 -12.02 -6.09
C VAL A 71 2.66 -11.58 -4.63
N LEU A 72 3.56 -10.71 -4.19
CA LEU A 72 3.64 -10.23 -2.81
C LEU A 72 2.37 -9.52 -2.37
N THR A 73 1.85 -8.62 -3.22
CA THR A 73 0.63 -7.88 -2.89
C THR A 73 -0.62 -8.76 -2.90
N ASN A 74 -0.70 -9.77 -3.75
CA ASN A 74 -1.76 -10.78 -3.73
C ASN A 74 -1.69 -11.64 -2.46
N THR A 75 -0.49 -12.04 -2.06
CA THR A 75 -0.29 -12.80 -0.82
C THR A 75 -0.81 -12.01 0.39
N ILE A 76 -0.49 -10.73 0.48
CA ILE A 76 -0.98 -9.86 1.56
C ILE A 76 -2.50 -9.71 1.49
N ALA A 77 -3.06 -9.42 0.33
CA ALA A 77 -4.50 -9.28 0.16
C ALA A 77 -5.24 -10.54 0.61
N ASN A 78 -4.79 -11.72 0.18
CA ASN A 78 -5.36 -13.00 0.56
C ASN A 78 -5.20 -13.31 2.05
N TYR A 79 -4.05 -12.95 2.64
CA TYR A 79 -3.83 -13.12 4.07
C TYR A 79 -4.78 -12.27 4.91
N LEU A 80 -4.97 -11.00 4.54
CA LEU A 80 -5.90 -10.10 5.21
C LEU A 80 -7.35 -10.62 5.12
N GLN A 81 -7.75 -11.13 3.96
CA GLN A 81 -9.08 -11.76 3.80
C GLN A 81 -9.24 -13.01 4.67
N LYS A 82 -8.20 -13.83 4.84
CA LYS A 82 -8.22 -15.00 5.75
C LYS A 82 -8.41 -14.59 7.22
N LEU A 83 -8.03 -13.37 7.59
CA LEU A 83 -8.30 -12.79 8.90
C LEU A 83 -9.72 -12.19 8.98
N ASN A 84 -10.61 -12.45 8.02
CA ASN A 84 -11.95 -11.89 7.90
C ASN A 84 -12.00 -10.36 7.78
N LEU A 85 -10.89 -9.74 7.34
CA LEU A 85 -10.90 -8.33 6.96
C LEU A 85 -11.54 -8.19 5.58
N THR A 86 -12.38 -7.18 5.42
CA THR A 86 -13.23 -7.00 4.24
C THR A 86 -13.02 -5.63 3.59
N SER A 87 -13.64 -5.43 2.44
CA SER A 87 -13.65 -4.12 1.76
C SER A 87 -14.17 -3.03 2.70
N GLY A 88 -13.48 -1.88 2.71
CA GLY A 88 -13.79 -0.75 3.57
C GLY A 88 -13.16 -0.82 4.97
N ASP A 89 -12.57 -1.94 5.38
CA ASP A 89 -11.86 -2.02 6.64
C ASP A 89 -10.57 -1.18 6.60
N ARG A 90 -10.31 -0.45 7.70
CA ARG A 90 -9.13 0.40 7.83
C ARG A 90 -7.98 -0.42 8.40
N ILE A 91 -6.87 -0.43 7.66
CA ILE A 91 -5.67 -1.17 8.03
C ILE A 91 -4.50 -0.21 8.07
N CYS A 92 -3.92 -0.06 9.25
CA CYS A 92 -2.80 0.84 9.48
C CYS A 92 -1.49 0.19 9.04
N LEU A 93 -0.65 0.98 8.40
CA LEU A 93 0.75 0.68 8.13
C LEU A 93 1.62 1.56 9.02
N PHE A 94 2.12 1.00 10.13
CA PHE A 94 2.95 1.71 11.09
C PHE A 94 4.34 1.10 11.14
N MET A 95 5.16 1.44 10.16
CA MET A 95 6.50 0.90 9.99
C MET A 95 7.42 1.91 9.32
N ASP A 96 8.71 1.64 9.32
CA ASP A 96 9.68 2.44 8.57
C ASP A 96 9.53 2.20 7.07
N LYS A 97 10.35 2.90 6.28
CA LYS A 97 10.36 2.79 4.82
C LYS A 97 11.07 1.49 4.37
N VAL A 98 10.45 0.36 4.66
CA VAL A 98 10.88 -0.97 4.24
C VAL A 98 10.05 -1.46 3.05
N PRO A 99 10.51 -2.44 2.26
CA PRO A 99 9.75 -2.96 1.11
C PRO A 99 8.33 -3.40 1.46
N GLU A 100 8.15 -3.97 2.64
CA GLU A 100 6.88 -4.45 3.17
C GLU A 100 5.81 -3.35 3.30
N LEU A 101 6.23 -2.08 3.45
CA LEU A 101 5.33 -0.92 3.43
C LEU A 101 4.59 -0.82 2.09
N TYR A 102 5.31 -0.99 0.99
CA TYR A 102 4.74 -0.90 -0.36
C TYR A 102 3.87 -2.10 -0.70
N PHE A 103 4.31 -3.29 -0.29
CA PHE A 103 3.51 -4.53 -0.48
C PHE A 103 2.24 -4.48 0.35
N GLY A 104 2.34 -4.04 1.60
CA GLY A 104 1.21 -3.85 2.52
C GLY A 104 0.21 -2.85 1.95
N PHE A 105 0.69 -1.68 1.51
CA PHE A 105 -0.17 -0.63 0.97
C PHE A 105 -0.97 -1.12 -0.24
N LEU A 106 -0.30 -1.68 -1.25
CA LEU A 106 -0.98 -2.17 -2.44
C LEU A 106 -1.83 -3.42 -2.17
N GLY A 107 -1.40 -4.29 -1.26
CA GLY A 107 -2.18 -5.46 -0.85
C GLY A 107 -3.50 -5.10 -0.16
N ILE A 108 -3.47 -4.09 0.73
CA ILE A 108 -4.69 -3.56 1.36
C ILE A 108 -5.63 -2.99 0.30
N LEU A 109 -5.12 -2.20 -0.65
CA LEU A 109 -5.94 -1.65 -1.72
C LEU A 109 -6.52 -2.74 -2.64
N LYS A 110 -5.75 -3.82 -2.90
CA LYS A 110 -6.23 -4.96 -3.70
C LYS A 110 -7.44 -5.66 -3.08
N MET A 111 -7.45 -5.85 -1.77
CA MET A 111 -8.60 -6.45 -1.09
C MET A 111 -9.80 -5.49 -0.96
N GLY A 112 -9.64 -4.24 -1.39
CA GLY A 112 -10.66 -3.19 -1.25
C GLY A 112 -10.65 -2.51 0.12
N GLY A 113 -9.63 -2.75 0.94
CA GLY A 113 -9.44 -2.10 2.24
C GLY A 113 -8.98 -0.65 2.11
N ILE A 114 -9.06 0.08 3.21
CA ILE A 114 -8.57 1.46 3.34
C ILE A 114 -7.19 1.42 3.99
N ALA A 115 -6.16 1.73 3.22
CA ALA A 115 -4.80 1.80 3.72
C ALA A 115 -4.59 3.11 4.51
N GLN A 116 -4.10 3.00 5.74
CA GLN A 116 -3.80 4.10 6.65
C GLN A 116 -2.30 4.13 6.96
N PRO A 117 -1.45 4.66 6.07
CA PRO A 117 -0.03 4.80 6.37
C PRO A 117 0.17 5.90 7.42
N LEU A 118 0.86 5.55 8.51
CA LEU A 118 1.21 6.48 9.58
C LEU A 118 2.73 6.60 9.71
N PHE A 119 3.16 7.81 10.03
CA PHE A 119 4.58 8.09 10.21
C PHE A 119 5.13 7.34 11.43
N SER A 120 6.15 6.53 11.25
CA SER A 120 6.70 5.65 12.29
C SER A 120 7.30 6.37 13.50
N ALA A 121 7.59 7.68 13.37
CA ALA A 121 8.05 8.50 14.48
C ALA A 121 6.94 8.95 15.44
N PHE A 122 5.66 8.79 15.11
CA PHE A 122 4.58 9.16 16.04
C PHE A 122 4.74 8.47 17.40
N GLY A 123 4.46 9.22 18.46
CA GLY A 123 4.33 8.71 19.83
C GLY A 123 3.00 7.98 20.03
N GLY A 124 2.84 7.34 21.21
CA GLY A 124 1.65 6.55 21.53
C GLY A 124 0.35 7.33 21.45
N GLU A 125 0.30 8.55 22.00
CA GLU A 125 -0.89 9.42 21.98
C GLU A 125 -1.33 9.78 20.57
N SER A 126 -0.38 10.23 19.73
CA SER A 126 -0.66 10.56 18.33
C SER A 126 -1.09 9.34 17.51
N LEU A 127 -0.55 8.17 17.84
CA LEU A 127 -0.94 6.90 17.24
C LEU A 127 -2.35 6.52 17.66
N PHE A 128 -2.63 6.55 18.98
CA PHE A 128 -3.96 6.28 19.55
C PHE A 128 -5.04 7.11 18.87
N THR A 129 -4.88 8.44 18.87
CA THR A 129 -5.88 9.34 18.29
C THR A 129 -6.24 8.99 16.85
N ARG A 130 -5.24 8.62 16.02
CA ARG A 130 -5.48 8.28 14.62
C ARG A 130 -6.13 6.92 14.43
N LEU A 131 -5.71 5.94 15.23
CA LEU A 131 -6.27 4.58 15.17
C LEU A 131 -7.72 4.56 15.65
N ASP A 132 -8.00 5.26 16.76
CA ASP A 132 -9.34 5.36 17.30
C ASP A 132 -10.28 6.13 16.38
N ASN A 133 -9.85 7.30 15.88
CA ASN A 133 -10.66 8.09 14.95
C ASN A 133 -11.04 7.33 13.68
N ALA A 134 -10.09 6.55 13.12
CA ALA A 134 -10.35 5.73 11.94
C ALA A 134 -11.08 4.42 12.26
N LYS A 135 -11.24 4.04 13.54
CA LYS A 135 -11.71 2.70 13.94
C LYS A 135 -10.93 1.61 13.22
N THR A 136 -9.61 1.69 13.32
CA THR A 136 -8.66 0.80 12.65
C THR A 136 -8.82 -0.63 13.15
N LYS A 137 -8.96 -1.59 12.24
CA LYS A 137 -9.14 -3.00 12.58
C LYS A 137 -7.83 -3.78 12.66
N ALA A 138 -6.84 -3.42 11.86
CA ALA A 138 -5.54 -4.10 11.87
C ALA A 138 -4.39 -3.11 11.75
N ILE A 139 -3.24 -3.47 12.33
CA ILE A 139 -1.97 -2.76 12.18
C ILE A 139 -0.95 -3.72 11.59
N ILE A 140 -0.30 -3.34 10.50
CA ILE A 140 0.90 -3.99 9.98
C ILE A 140 2.10 -3.17 10.43
N THR A 141 3.05 -3.79 11.11
CA THR A 141 4.14 -3.07 11.79
C THR A 141 5.43 -3.87 11.85
N GLN A 142 6.50 -3.27 12.35
CA GLN A 142 7.75 -3.92 12.72
C GLN A 142 7.82 -4.15 14.23
N ARG A 143 8.53 -5.20 14.64
CA ARG A 143 8.73 -5.59 16.06
C ARG A 143 9.15 -4.41 16.95
N LYS A 144 10.06 -3.56 16.46
CA LYS A 144 10.56 -2.39 17.22
C LYS A 144 9.49 -1.35 17.57
N HIS A 145 8.40 -1.30 16.82
CA HIS A 145 7.30 -0.35 17.06
C HIS A 145 6.24 -0.88 18.02
N LEU A 146 6.25 -2.16 18.38
CA LEU A 146 5.30 -2.74 19.34
C LEU A 146 5.31 -2.02 20.69
N LYS A 147 6.46 -1.48 21.12
CA LYS A 147 6.56 -0.69 22.36
C LYS A 147 5.67 0.57 22.36
N LYS A 148 5.31 1.11 21.20
CA LYS A 148 4.39 2.26 21.07
C LYS A 148 2.94 1.83 20.97
N ILE A 149 2.68 0.62 20.48
CA ILE A 149 1.33 0.09 20.24
C ILE A 149 0.77 -0.55 21.51
N ARG A 150 1.56 -1.41 22.17
CA ARG A 150 1.12 -2.17 23.36
C ARG A 150 0.45 -1.34 24.45
N PRO A 151 0.97 -0.16 24.84
CA PRO A 151 0.37 0.64 25.92
C PRO A 151 -1.05 1.15 25.61
N ILE A 152 -1.40 1.30 24.33
CA ILE A 152 -2.68 1.88 23.91
C ILE A 152 -3.73 0.84 23.50
N LEU A 153 -3.37 -0.45 23.46
CA LEU A 153 -4.26 -1.53 22.96
C LEU A 153 -5.60 -1.60 23.71
N LYS A 154 -5.57 -1.46 25.02
CA LYS A 154 -6.77 -1.56 25.87
C LYS A 154 -7.83 -0.51 25.53
N ASP A 155 -7.39 0.61 24.95
CA ASP A 155 -8.23 1.75 24.63
C ASP A 155 -8.65 1.78 23.14
N LEU A 156 -8.32 0.71 22.37
CA LEU A 156 -8.62 0.57 20.96
C LEU A 156 -9.52 -0.66 20.68
N PRO A 157 -10.81 -0.60 21.06
CA PRO A 157 -11.72 -1.76 20.95
C PRO A 157 -11.96 -2.24 19.51
N SER A 158 -11.70 -1.39 18.51
CA SER A 158 -11.84 -1.76 17.09
C SER A 158 -10.64 -2.54 16.54
N LEU A 159 -9.50 -2.52 17.26
CA LEU A 159 -8.26 -3.13 16.78
C LEU A 159 -8.24 -4.63 17.09
N GLU A 160 -8.39 -5.45 16.06
CA GLU A 160 -8.48 -6.90 16.15
C GLU A 160 -7.13 -7.60 15.92
N TYR A 161 -6.26 -7.01 15.07
CA TYR A 161 -5.03 -7.68 14.63
C TYR A 161 -3.81 -6.76 14.68
N ILE A 162 -2.68 -7.33 15.10
CA ILE A 162 -1.34 -6.75 14.95
C ILE A 162 -0.50 -7.75 14.16
N ILE A 163 -0.07 -7.34 12.98
CA ILE A 163 0.72 -8.16 12.05
C ILE A 163 2.15 -7.62 12.06
N VAL A 164 3.12 -8.47 12.41
CA VAL A 164 4.53 -8.10 12.46
C VAL A 164 5.24 -8.68 11.25
N VAL A 165 6.00 -7.85 10.51
CA VAL A 165 6.62 -8.23 9.23
C VAL A 165 8.09 -8.66 9.36
N ASP A 166 8.70 -8.45 10.51
CA ASP A 166 10.12 -8.72 10.80
C ASP A 166 10.30 -9.65 12.01
N ASP A 167 9.47 -10.66 12.10
CA ASP A 167 9.52 -11.65 13.18
C ASP A 167 10.42 -12.84 12.86
#